data_0c5143a8ab9353cf5d1097be664c6517
#
_entry.id   0c5143a8ab9353cf5d1097be664c6517
#
_cell.length_a   1.000
_cell.length_b   1.000
_cell.length_c   1.000
_cell.angle_alpha   90.00
_cell.angle_beta   90.00
_cell.angle_gamma   90.00
#
_symmetry.space_group_name_H-M   'P 1'
#
loop_
_entity.id
_entity.type
_entity.pdbx_description
1 polymer ?
#
loop_
_entity_poly.entity_id
_entity_poly.type
_entity_poly.pdbx_seq_one_letter_code
_entity_poly.pdbx_strand_id
1 'polypeptide(L)'
;RGSFAFASAPGRLEVAGNHVDHQGGRVISSAIGERTWGLAAENGGRLVRVAMEGFGTDVIDLDDADWRAPHGVETQSSAALLRGMLAAYDEAGGTLRGFDLATCSEVPAGCGLSSSAAFEVMVGAVLEGLFGPGPFAGVSAPATGQDAAEGEGDCFVPLNPVALALAGVTAEQRYFGKPCGAQDQLASACGGTVLLDFASAVPQVTPLAFDATGVGYAVVLIDSRQDHSVHTEEFASVPADMRMVANHLGVARLGDTTADVLLANLQDVRAALGDGRAMRALHYFDEVARVDRQREALEAGDFPLFLKCVRLSG
;
A
#
# COMPACT_ATOMS: atom_id res chain seq x y z
N ARG A 1 -32.18 2.72 -15.65
CA ARG A 1 -31.11 1.72 -15.44
C ARG A 1 -30.08 2.43 -14.58
N GLY A 2 -29.82 1.95 -13.35
CA GLY A 2 -28.77 2.50 -12.49
C GLY A 2 -27.39 2.14 -13.03
N SER A 3 -26.39 3.00 -12.83
CA SER A 3 -24.98 2.68 -13.07
C SER A 3 -24.52 1.64 -12.06
N PHE A 4 -23.73 0.68 -12.48
CA PHE A 4 -23.06 -0.26 -11.59
C PHE A 4 -21.57 -0.31 -11.93
N ALA A 5 -20.74 -0.63 -10.95
CA ALA A 5 -19.32 -0.82 -11.10
C ALA A 5 -18.89 -2.15 -10.46
N PHE A 6 -17.98 -2.83 -11.12
CA PHE A 6 -17.30 -4.00 -10.60
C PHE A 6 -15.80 -3.74 -10.58
N ALA A 7 -15.17 -3.94 -9.44
CA ALA A 7 -13.75 -3.71 -9.28
C ALA A 7 -13.12 -4.78 -8.40
N SER A 8 -11.82 -4.98 -8.55
CA SER A 8 -11.04 -5.80 -7.62
C SER A 8 -9.64 -5.24 -7.46
N ALA A 9 -9.05 -5.47 -6.28
CA ALA A 9 -7.68 -5.13 -5.99
C ALA A 9 -6.96 -6.28 -5.29
N PRO A 10 -5.70 -6.57 -5.63
CA PRO A 10 -4.94 -7.65 -5.04
C PRO A 10 -4.41 -7.28 -3.66
N GLY A 11 -4.15 -8.29 -2.83
CA GLY A 11 -3.19 -8.14 -1.74
C GLY A 11 -1.76 -7.99 -2.28
N ARG A 12 -0.77 -7.81 -1.38
CA ARG A 12 0.64 -7.65 -1.77
C ARG A 12 1.57 -8.48 -0.90
N LEU A 13 2.72 -8.81 -1.47
CA LEU A 13 3.88 -9.39 -0.81
C LEU A 13 5.04 -8.38 -0.88
N GLU A 14 5.72 -8.12 0.24
CA GLU A 14 7.01 -7.45 0.24
C GLU A 14 8.09 -8.44 -0.18
N VAL A 15 8.81 -8.12 -1.26
CA VAL A 15 9.87 -8.97 -1.83
C VAL A 15 11.24 -8.54 -1.30
N ALA A 16 11.44 -7.23 -1.12
CA ALA A 16 12.69 -6.62 -0.65
C ALA A 16 12.47 -5.21 -0.11
N GLY A 17 13.35 -4.76 0.78
CA GLY A 17 13.30 -3.40 1.31
C GLY A 17 12.63 -3.32 2.68
N ASN A 18 12.89 -4.29 3.53
CA ASN A 18 12.30 -4.43 4.85
C ASN A 18 12.49 -3.15 5.70
N HIS A 19 11.40 -2.46 6.00
CA HIS A 19 11.33 -1.26 6.85
C HIS A 19 12.17 -0.06 6.39
N VAL A 20 12.30 0.20 5.09
CA VAL A 20 13.08 1.34 4.58
C VAL A 20 12.24 2.43 3.89
N ASP A 21 11.00 2.16 3.53
CA ASP A 21 10.07 3.06 2.82
C ASP A 21 9.86 4.39 3.54
N HIS A 22 9.60 4.35 4.85
CA HIS A 22 9.38 5.52 5.70
C HIS A 22 10.61 6.42 5.92
N GLN A 23 11.79 5.98 5.50
CA GLN A 23 13.05 6.76 5.53
C GLN A 23 13.51 7.21 4.13
N GLY A 24 12.65 7.09 3.12
CA GLY A 24 12.98 7.46 1.75
C GLY A 24 13.79 6.40 1.01
N GLY A 25 13.69 5.15 1.43
CA GLY A 25 14.34 4.02 0.79
C GLY A 25 13.59 3.48 -0.42
N ARG A 26 14.12 2.40 -0.99
CA ARG A 26 13.52 1.66 -2.10
C ARG A 26 13.08 0.29 -1.65
N VAL A 27 11.93 -0.16 -2.16
CA VAL A 27 11.37 -1.47 -1.87
C VAL A 27 10.92 -2.16 -3.15
N ILE A 28 10.96 -3.49 -3.18
CA ILE A 28 10.34 -4.29 -4.22
C ILE A 28 9.13 -4.97 -3.62
N SER A 29 7.96 -4.70 -4.19
CA SER A 29 6.70 -5.32 -3.79
C SER A 29 6.03 -5.99 -4.97
N SER A 30 5.30 -7.07 -4.70
CA SER A 30 4.56 -7.82 -5.72
C SER A 30 3.11 -7.97 -5.32
N ALA A 31 2.19 -7.70 -6.23
CA ALA A 31 0.81 -8.10 -6.09
C ALA A 31 0.72 -9.63 -6.03
N ILE A 32 -0.24 -10.15 -5.26
CA ILE A 32 -0.54 -11.58 -5.17
C ILE A 32 -1.80 -11.93 -5.95
N GLY A 33 -2.11 -13.23 -6.07
CA GLY A 33 -3.30 -13.70 -6.77
C GLY A 33 -4.60 -13.43 -6.03
N GLU A 34 -4.56 -13.45 -4.70
CA GLU A 34 -5.70 -13.22 -3.83
C GLU A 34 -6.16 -11.77 -3.91
N ARG A 35 -7.46 -11.56 -4.06
CA ARG A 35 -8.06 -10.25 -4.31
C ARG A 35 -9.22 -9.93 -3.38
N THR A 36 -9.45 -8.64 -3.20
CA THR A 36 -10.70 -8.11 -2.65
C THR A 36 -11.56 -7.63 -3.83
N TRP A 37 -12.80 -8.09 -3.87
CA TRP A 37 -13.77 -7.85 -4.94
C TRP A 37 -14.89 -6.94 -4.45
N GLY A 38 -15.37 -6.05 -5.31
CA GLY A 38 -16.49 -5.17 -5.03
C GLY A 38 -17.44 -5.04 -6.20
N LEU A 39 -18.73 -5.16 -5.94
CA LEU A 39 -19.82 -4.87 -6.88
C LEU A 39 -20.71 -3.80 -6.28
N ALA A 40 -20.83 -2.68 -6.96
CA ALA A 40 -21.60 -1.54 -6.49
C ALA A 40 -22.62 -1.04 -7.49
N ALA A 41 -23.69 -0.43 -6.96
CA ALA A 41 -24.72 0.24 -7.76
C ALA A 41 -25.18 1.54 -7.08
N GLU A 42 -25.43 2.60 -7.87
CA GLU A 42 -26.06 3.80 -7.36
C GLU A 42 -27.47 3.48 -6.81
N ASN A 43 -27.81 4.00 -5.64
CA ASN A 43 -29.11 3.76 -4.98
C ASN A 43 -30.07 4.96 -5.08
N GLY A 44 -29.66 6.01 -5.75
CA GLY A 44 -30.46 7.22 -5.94
C GLY A 44 -30.62 8.12 -4.70
N GLY A 45 -29.98 7.77 -3.60
CA GLY A 45 -30.02 8.49 -2.33
C GLY A 45 -28.70 9.16 -1.95
N ARG A 46 -28.51 9.34 -0.64
CA ARG A 46 -27.31 9.91 -0.04
C ARG A 46 -26.64 8.93 0.94
N LEU A 47 -27.18 7.73 1.11
CA LEU A 47 -26.58 6.71 1.97
C LEU A 47 -25.57 5.88 1.18
N VAL A 48 -24.38 5.67 1.75
CA VAL A 48 -23.41 4.68 1.30
C VAL A 48 -23.56 3.46 2.22
N ARG A 49 -23.90 2.31 1.65
CA ARG A 49 -24.04 1.05 2.39
C ARG A 49 -23.07 0.03 1.83
N VAL A 50 -22.22 -0.52 2.69
CA VAL A 50 -21.23 -1.52 2.30
C VAL A 50 -21.45 -2.78 3.09
N ALA A 51 -21.91 -3.83 2.41
CA ALA A 51 -22.03 -5.18 2.96
C ALA A 51 -20.73 -5.95 2.70
N MET A 52 -20.06 -6.36 3.76
CA MET A 52 -18.77 -7.06 3.71
C MET A 52 -18.92 -8.50 4.20
N GLU A 53 -18.54 -9.45 3.37
CA GLU A 53 -18.56 -10.86 3.74
C GLU A 53 -17.70 -11.08 5.00
N GLY A 54 -18.31 -11.63 6.05
CA GLY A 54 -17.67 -11.91 7.34
C GLY A 54 -17.54 -10.71 8.29
N PHE A 55 -17.84 -9.47 7.87
CA PHE A 55 -17.68 -8.25 8.69
C PHE A 55 -18.97 -7.45 8.91
N GLY A 56 -20.06 -7.82 8.25
CA GLY A 56 -21.34 -7.14 8.41
C GLY A 56 -21.60 -6.03 7.40
N THR A 57 -22.32 -4.99 7.80
CA THR A 57 -22.68 -3.87 6.94
C THR A 57 -22.37 -2.54 7.62
N ASP A 58 -21.58 -1.72 6.95
CA ASP A 58 -21.31 -0.33 7.34
C ASP A 58 -22.21 0.62 6.56
N VAL A 59 -22.65 1.71 7.21
CA VAL A 59 -23.51 2.72 6.61
C VAL A 59 -22.93 4.12 6.91
N ILE A 60 -22.77 4.93 5.86
CA ILE A 60 -22.37 6.33 5.97
C ILE A 60 -23.44 7.18 5.30
N ASP A 61 -23.98 8.15 6.05
CA ASP A 61 -24.93 9.13 5.55
C ASP A 61 -24.17 10.36 5.05
N LEU A 62 -24.20 10.63 3.77
CA LEU A 62 -23.52 11.78 3.15
C LEU A 62 -24.22 13.13 3.44
N ASP A 63 -25.42 13.13 4.03
CA ASP A 63 -26.12 14.31 4.48
C ASP A 63 -25.78 14.69 5.95
N ASP A 64 -25.12 13.77 6.68
CA ASP A 64 -24.58 14.09 8.00
C ASP A 64 -23.48 15.15 7.86
N ALA A 65 -23.53 16.20 8.67
CA ALA A 65 -22.56 17.30 8.63
C ALA A 65 -21.13 16.84 8.88
N ASP A 66 -20.96 15.79 9.69
CA ASP A 66 -19.66 15.28 10.14
C ASP A 66 -19.20 14.02 9.38
N TRP A 67 -19.87 13.62 8.29
CA TRP A 67 -19.52 12.39 7.60
C TRP A 67 -18.06 12.33 7.12
N ARG A 68 -17.42 13.48 6.85
CA ARG A 68 -16.00 13.59 6.46
C ARG A 68 -15.04 13.51 7.64
N ALA A 69 -15.52 13.66 8.86
CA ALA A 69 -14.65 13.66 10.04
C ALA A 69 -14.28 12.24 10.47
N PRO A 70 -13.05 12.00 10.96
CA PRO A 70 -12.73 10.75 11.61
C PRO A 70 -13.60 10.54 12.86
N HIS A 71 -14.23 9.39 12.99
CA HIS A 71 -15.03 9.02 14.15
C HIS A 71 -14.23 8.10 15.06
N GLY A 72 -13.92 8.54 16.29
CA GLY A 72 -13.09 7.78 17.22
C GLY A 72 -13.63 6.39 17.55
N VAL A 73 -14.97 6.19 17.48
CA VAL A 73 -15.61 4.89 17.66
C VAL A 73 -15.42 3.92 16.49
N GLU A 74 -15.03 4.42 15.32
CA GLU A 74 -14.77 3.62 14.12
C GLU A 74 -13.27 3.29 13.96
N THR A 75 -12.39 3.84 14.81
CA THR A 75 -10.94 3.59 14.72
C THR A 75 -10.64 2.10 14.68
N GLN A 76 -9.77 1.71 13.74
CA GLN A 76 -9.42 0.31 13.45
C GLN A 76 -10.58 -0.55 12.91
N SER A 77 -11.53 0.07 12.23
CA SER A 77 -12.63 -0.62 11.57
C SER A 77 -12.65 -0.41 10.05
N SER A 78 -13.36 -1.28 9.34
CA SER A 78 -13.64 -1.12 7.90
C SER A 78 -14.42 0.17 7.60
N ALA A 79 -15.31 0.59 8.50
CA ALA A 79 -16.03 1.85 8.38
C ALA A 79 -15.09 3.06 8.35
N ALA A 80 -14.01 3.05 9.15
CA ALA A 80 -13.00 4.10 9.12
C ALA A 80 -12.28 4.16 7.77
N LEU A 81 -11.85 3.03 7.21
CA LEU A 81 -11.22 2.96 5.89
C LEU A 81 -12.18 3.44 4.79
N LEU A 82 -13.42 2.98 4.82
CA LEU A 82 -14.46 3.40 3.89
C LEU A 82 -14.65 4.92 3.93
N ARG A 83 -14.87 5.47 5.14
CA ARG A 83 -15.03 6.91 5.36
C ARG A 83 -13.83 7.71 4.86
N GLY A 84 -12.62 7.22 5.13
CA GLY A 84 -11.38 7.83 4.68
C GLY A 84 -11.27 7.88 3.15
N MET A 85 -11.61 6.79 2.45
CA MET A 85 -11.60 6.74 0.99
C MET A 85 -12.65 7.66 0.37
N LEU A 86 -13.87 7.70 0.92
CA LEU A 86 -14.93 8.62 0.48
C LEU A 86 -14.52 10.07 0.67
N ALA A 87 -13.95 10.42 1.84
CA ALA A 87 -13.50 11.77 2.14
C ALA A 87 -12.33 12.18 1.22
N ALA A 88 -11.35 11.31 0.99
CA ALA A 88 -10.24 11.58 0.08
C ALA A 88 -10.72 11.78 -1.37
N TYR A 89 -11.70 11.01 -1.82
CA TYR A 89 -12.31 11.17 -3.15
C TYR A 89 -13.02 12.54 -3.28
N ASP A 90 -13.82 12.92 -2.29
CA ASP A 90 -14.54 14.19 -2.27
C ASP A 90 -13.58 15.39 -2.12
N GLU A 91 -12.59 15.33 -1.23
CA GLU A 91 -11.56 16.37 -1.04
C GLU A 91 -10.74 16.58 -2.34
N ALA A 92 -10.54 15.55 -3.14
CA ALA A 92 -9.86 15.63 -4.43
C ALA A 92 -10.78 16.11 -5.58
N GLY A 93 -12.04 16.45 -5.31
CA GLY A 93 -13.00 17.02 -6.26
C GLY A 93 -13.92 15.99 -6.92
N GLY A 94 -13.95 14.77 -6.43
CA GLY A 94 -14.92 13.75 -6.86
C GLY A 94 -16.35 14.07 -6.42
N THR A 95 -17.33 13.66 -7.19
CA THR A 95 -18.75 13.86 -6.84
C THR A 95 -19.33 12.58 -6.26
N LEU A 96 -19.69 12.61 -4.97
CA LEU A 96 -20.30 11.46 -4.30
C LEU A 96 -21.82 11.49 -4.33
N ARG A 97 -22.40 10.35 -4.60
CA ARG A 97 -23.82 10.03 -4.46
C ARG A 97 -23.97 8.77 -3.63
N GLY A 98 -25.16 8.46 -3.14
CA GLY A 98 -25.40 7.22 -2.42
C GLY A 98 -25.28 6.00 -3.34
N PHE A 99 -24.70 4.94 -2.79
CA PHE A 99 -24.55 3.66 -3.47
C PHE A 99 -24.59 2.49 -2.47
N ASP A 100 -24.89 1.33 -2.99
CA ASP A 100 -24.80 0.07 -2.27
C ASP A 100 -23.61 -0.71 -2.86
N LEU A 101 -22.74 -1.24 -1.98
CA LEU A 101 -21.55 -2.01 -2.33
C LEU A 101 -21.57 -3.34 -1.60
N ALA A 102 -21.43 -4.43 -2.33
CA ALA A 102 -21.16 -5.75 -1.76
C ALA A 102 -19.68 -6.11 -2.00
N THR A 103 -19.00 -6.61 -0.96
CA THR A 103 -17.60 -7.00 -1.06
C THR A 103 -17.36 -8.41 -0.54
N CYS A 104 -16.39 -9.10 -1.15
CA CYS A 104 -15.79 -10.31 -0.60
C CYS A 104 -14.27 -10.25 -0.77
N SER A 105 -13.52 -10.95 0.07
CA SER A 105 -12.07 -10.91 0.04
C SER A 105 -11.48 -12.30 0.19
N GLU A 106 -10.56 -12.62 -0.73
CA GLU A 106 -9.67 -13.78 -0.65
C GLU A 106 -8.38 -13.44 0.12
N VAL A 107 -8.09 -12.14 0.32
CA VAL A 107 -6.90 -11.67 1.06
C VAL A 107 -7.14 -11.86 2.55
N PRO A 108 -6.40 -12.75 3.23
CA PRO A 108 -6.60 -13.01 4.65
C PRO A 108 -6.32 -11.76 5.50
N ALA A 109 -7.26 -11.40 6.36
CA ALA A 109 -7.09 -10.28 7.28
C ALA A 109 -6.05 -10.61 8.36
N GLY A 110 -5.21 -9.64 8.74
CA GLY A 110 -4.23 -9.78 9.81
C GLY A 110 -3.01 -10.65 9.48
N CYS A 111 -2.89 -11.17 8.25
CA CYS A 111 -1.79 -12.05 7.83
C CYS A 111 -0.62 -11.33 7.14
N GLY A 112 -0.55 -10.01 7.21
CA GLY A 112 0.54 -9.24 6.59
C GLY A 112 0.46 -9.11 5.06
N LEU A 113 -0.67 -9.48 4.44
CA LEU A 113 -0.88 -9.43 2.98
C LEU A 113 -1.65 -8.17 2.52
N SER A 114 -1.80 -7.20 3.40
CA SER A 114 -2.42 -5.89 3.14
C SER A 114 -3.87 -5.95 2.63
N SER A 115 -4.71 -6.68 3.35
CA SER A 115 -6.15 -6.72 3.07
C SER A 115 -6.81 -5.33 3.17
N SER A 116 -6.34 -4.44 4.07
CA SER A 116 -6.80 -3.06 4.17
C SER A 116 -6.51 -2.28 2.89
N ALA A 117 -5.27 -2.32 2.40
CA ALA A 117 -4.89 -1.64 1.16
C ALA A 117 -5.65 -2.17 -0.07
N ALA A 118 -5.86 -3.49 -0.15
CA ALA A 118 -6.69 -4.08 -1.20
C ALA A 118 -8.15 -3.57 -1.13
N PHE A 119 -8.71 -3.43 0.07
CA PHE A 119 -10.05 -2.86 0.26
C PHE A 119 -10.10 -1.38 -0.16
N GLU A 120 -9.14 -0.57 0.27
CA GLU A 120 -9.05 0.86 -0.08
C GLU A 120 -8.93 1.08 -1.59
N VAL A 121 -8.04 0.35 -2.24
CA VAL A 121 -7.82 0.43 -3.70
C VAL A 121 -9.07 -0.02 -4.45
N MET A 122 -9.72 -1.10 -4.03
CA MET A 122 -10.97 -1.58 -4.60
C MET A 122 -12.10 -0.54 -4.45
N VAL A 123 -12.24 0.08 -3.28
CA VAL A 123 -13.25 1.14 -3.05
C VAL A 123 -13.00 2.33 -3.98
N GLY A 124 -11.76 2.81 -4.09
CA GLY A 124 -11.43 3.90 -5.00
C GLY A 124 -11.71 3.57 -6.47
N ALA A 125 -11.43 2.34 -6.90
CA ALA A 125 -11.75 1.87 -8.25
C ALA A 125 -13.27 1.80 -8.50
N VAL A 126 -14.05 1.39 -7.49
CA VAL A 126 -15.52 1.40 -7.53
C VAL A 126 -16.06 2.83 -7.69
N LEU A 127 -15.50 3.81 -6.96
CA LEU A 127 -15.93 5.22 -7.06
C LEU A 127 -15.74 5.78 -8.46
N GLU A 128 -14.58 5.52 -9.08
CA GLU A 128 -14.31 5.91 -10.46
C GLU A 128 -15.24 5.21 -11.45
N GLY A 129 -15.53 3.94 -11.24
CA GLY A 129 -16.45 3.17 -12.10
C GLY A 129 -17.89 3.61 -11.99
N LEU A 130 -18.38 4.00 -10.79
CA LEU A 130 -19.76 4.44 -10.58
C LEU A 130 -20.02 5.85 -11.07
N PHE A 131 -19.09 6.77 -10.75
CA PHE A 131 -19.33 8.21 -10.93
C PHE A 131 -18.62 8.79 -12.14
N GLY A 132 -17.89 7.95 -12.90
CA GLY A 132 -17.10 8.32 -14.07
C GLY A 132 -15.71 8.82 -13.70
N PRO A 133 -14.89 9.19 -14.72
CA PRO A 133 -13.55 9.65 -14.48
C PRO A 133 -13.50 10.84 -13.51
N GLY A 134 -12.85 10.64 -12.39
CA GLY A 134 -12.72 11.58 -11.28
C GLY A 134 -11.26 11.74 -10.83
N PRO A 135 -11.01 12.02 -9.53
CA PRO A 135 -9.69 12.36 -9.03
C PRO A 135 -8.68 11.22 -9.09
N PHE A 136 -9.13 9.97 -9.15
CA PHE A 136 -8.26 8.80 -9.27
C PHE A 136 -8.14 8.28 -10.71
N ALA A 137 -8.78 8.95 -11.67
CA ALA A 137 -8.62 8.60 -13.08
C ALA A 137 -7.19 8.85 -13.55
N GLY A 138 -6.66 7.91 -14.34
CA GLY A 138 -5.36 7.99 -14.99
C GLY A 138 -5.48 8.44 -16.44
N VAL A 139 -4.43 9.04 -16.97
CA VAL A 139 -4.18 9.06 -18.42
C VAL A 139 -3.67 7.68 -18.78
N SER A 140 -4.28 7.01 -19.75
CA SER A 140 -3.96 5.64 -20.15
C SER A 140 -2.46 5.36 -20.12
N ALA A 141 -1.99 4.67 -19.08
CA ALA A 141 -0.73 3.98 -19.15
C ALA A 141 -0.95 2.68 -19.95
N PRO A 142 -0.01 2.25 -20.80
CA PRO A 142 -0.17 0.98 -21.49
C PRO A 142 -0.31 -0.13 -20.46
N ALA A 143 -1.36 -0.91 -20.54
CA ALA A 143 -1.58 -2.08 -19.70
C ALA A 143 -0.40 -3.04 -19.90
N THR A 144 0.45 -3.16 -18.88
CA THR A 144 1.47 -4.20 -18.79
C THR A 144 0.88 -5.37 -18.00
N GLY A 145 0.06 -6.18 -18.65
CA GLY A 145 -0.52 -7.37 -18.02
C GLY A 145 -1.61 -7.99 -18.88
N GLN A 146 -1.63 -9.31 -18.94
CA GLN A 146 -2.49 -10.15 -19.79
C GLN A 146 -3.98 -10.19 -19.34
N ASP A 147 -4.48 -9.22 -18.60
CA ASP A 147 -5.84 -9.23 -18.04
C ASP A 147 -6.83 -8.28 -18.77
N ALA A 148 -6.55 -7.91 -20.00
CA ALA A 148 -7.55 -7.29 -20.86
C ALA A 148 -8.45 -8.39 -21.44
N ALA A 149 -9.42 -8.89 -20.67
CA ALA A 149 -10.56 -9.60 -21.21
C ALA A 149 -11.39 -8.58 -21.98
N GLU A 150 -11.27 -8.58 -23.31
CA GLU A 150 -12.12 -7.81 -24.20
C GLU A 150 -13.56 -8.36 -24.15
N GLY A 151 -14.38 -7.79 -23.24
CA GLY A 151 -15.83 -7.94 -23.28
C GLY A 151 -16.43 -6.74 -24.00
N GLU A 152 -17.17 -6.96 -25.09
CA GLU A 152 -17.94 -5.91 -25.76
C GLU A 152 -18.95 -5.29 -24.77
N GLY A 153 -18.69 -4.06 -24.32
CA GLY A 153 -19.61 -3.28 -23.47
C GLY A 153 -19.05 -2.79 -22.14
N ASP A 154 -17.87 -3.24 -21.72
CA ASP A 154 -17.27 -2.81 -20.46
C ASP A 154 -16.47 -1.52 -20.66
N CYS A 155 -16.89 -0.44 -19.98
CA CYS A 155 -16.13 0.81 -19.92
C CYS A 155 -14.99 0.64 -18.89
N PHE A 156 -13.79 0.35 -19.37
CA PHE A 156 -12.60 0.33 -18.52
C PHE A 156 -12.18 1.77 -18.19
N VAL A 157 -12.18 2.13 -16.91
CA VAL A 157 -11.68 3.42 -16.43
C VAL A 157 -10.22 3.24 -16.04
N PRO A 158 -9.26 3.85 -16.76
CA PRO A 158 -7.87 3.81 -16.36
C PRO A 158 -7.70 4.58 -15.04
N LEU A 159 -6.96 4.00 -14.09
CA LEU A 159 -6.71 4.59 -12.77
C LEU A 159 -5.30 5.17 -12.69
N ASN A 160 -5.15 6.23 -11.88
CA ASN A 160 -3.84 6.73 -11.43
C ASN A 160 -3.47 5.98 -10.14
N PRO A 161 -2.58 5.00 -10.20
CA PRO A 161 -2.28 4.15 -9.05
C PRO A 161 -1.65 4.94 -7.89
N VAL A 162 -0.90 6.00 -8.19
CA VAL A 162 -0.26 6.82 -7.16
C VAL A 162 -1.30 7.67 -6.42
N ALA A 163 -2.21 8.33 -7.14
CA ALA A 163 -3.27 9.12 -6.52
C ALA A 163 -4.17 8.24 -5.65
N LEU A 164 -4.55 7.09 -6.17
CA LEU A 164 -5.39 6.11 -5.47
C LEU A 164 -4.70 5.58 -4.21
N ALA A 165 -3.41 5.22 -4.31
CA ALA A 165 -2.63 4.74 -3.17
C ALA A 165 -2.48 5.81 -2.08
N LEU A 166 -2.23 7.07 -2.43
CA LEU A 166 -2.11 8.15 -1.45
C LEU A 166 -3.43 8.47 -0.75
N ALA A 167 -4.57 8.28 -1.43
CA ALA A 167 -5.88 8.33 -0.78
C ALA A 167 -6.04 7.22 0.28
N GLY A 168 -5.62 5.98 -0.02
CA GLY A 168 -5.60 4.87 0.93
C GLY A 168 -4.70 5.16 2.13
N VAL A 169 -3.50 5.68 1.91
CA VAL A 169 -2.62 6.12 3.01
C VAL A 169 -3.32 7.14 3.91
N THR A 170 -4.04 8.09 3.33
CA THR A 170 -4.81 9.09 4.10
C THR A 170 -5.92 8.41 4.91
N ALA A 171 -6.60 7.42 4.35
CA ALA A 171 -7.62 6.65 5.03
C ALA A 171 -7.03 5.86 6.22
N GLU A 172 -5.90 5.16 6.04
CA GLU A 172 -5.25 4.44 7.13
C GLU A 172 -4.72 5.38 8.22
N GLN A 173 -4.01 6.44 7.87
CA GLN A 173 -3.37 7.32 8.85
C GLN A 173 -4.37 8.19 9.61
N ARG A 174 -5.29 8.85 8.89
CA ARG A 174 -6.18 9.86 9.47
C ARG A 174 -7.45 9.27 10.08
N TYR A 175 -7.97 8.18 9.51
CA TYR A 175 -9.26 7.60 9.91
C TYR A 175 -9.10 6.29 10.68
N PHE A 176 -8.31 5.37 10.16
CA PHE A 176 -8.07 4.08 10.83
C PHE A 176 -7.13 4.21 12.03
N GLY A 177 -6.21 5.19 11.99
CA GLY A 177 -5.28 5.47 13.08
C GLY A 177 -4.01 4.61 13.07
N LYS A 178 -3.66 3.99 11.93
CA LYS A 178 -2.45 3.18 11.76
C LYS A 178 -1.35 4.01 11.07
N PRO A 179 -0.16 4.19 11.69
CA PRO A 179 0.96 4.77 10.99
C PRO A 179 1.46 3.79 9.92
N CYS A 180 1.30 4.15 8.65
CA CYS A 180 1.74 3.35 7.51
C CYS A 180 2.51 4.19 6.49
N GLY A 181 3.34 3.55 5.65
CA GLY A 181 3.85 4.09 4.40
C GLY A 181 2.87 3.84 3.24
N ALA A 182 3.26 4.19 2.03
CA ALA A 182 2.43 4.01 0.84
C ALA A 182 2.71 2.69 0.09
N GLN A 183 3.60 1.85 0.58
CA GLN A 183 4.04 0.63 -0.07
C GLN A 183 2.88 -0.31 -0.39
N ASP A 184 2.01 -0.55 0.59
CA ASP A 184 0.92 -1.50 0.51
C ASP A 184 -0.09 -1.11 -0.57
N GLN A 185 -0.54 0.13 -0.50
CA GLN A 185 -1.51 0.70 -1.43
C GLN A 185 -0.94 0.82 -2.84
N LEU A 186 0.33 1.23 -2.99
CA LEU A 186 0.99 1.32 -4.29
C LEU A 186 1.13 -0.05 -4.95
N ALA A 187 1.57 -1.07 -4.21
CA ALA A 187 1.71 -2.41 -4.74
C ALA A 187 0.35 -3.01 -5.17
N SER A 188 -0.70 -2.78 -4.36
CA SER A 188 -2.06 -3.20 -4.69
C SER A 188 -2.62 -2.45 -5.92
N ALA A 189 -2.41 -1.12 -5.99
CA ALA A 189 -2.96 -0.30 -7.07
C ALA A 189 -2.24 -0.49 -8.40
N CYS A 190 -0.92 -0.73 -8.38
CA CYS A 190 -0.13 -0.93 -9.60
C CYS A 190 -0.27 -2.35 -10.17
N GLY A 191 -0.47 -3.34 -9.30
CA GLY A 191 -0.42 -4.74 -9.71
C GLY A 191 0.98 -5.21 -10.15
N GLY A 192 1.13 -6.50 -10.44
CA GLY A 192 2.42 -7.07 -10.83
C GLY A 192 3.52 -6.91 -9.78
N THR A 193 4.78 -6.87 -10.21
CA THR A 193 5.92 -6.58 -9.34
C THR A 193 6.46 -5.18 -9.66
N VAL A 194 6.70 -4.38 -8.63
CA VAL A 194 7.14 -3.00 -8.76
C VAL A 194 8.30 -2.69 -7.83
N LEU A 195 9.24 -1.87 -8.32
CA LEU A 195 10.17 -1.12 -7.50
C LEU A 195 9.51 0.21 -7.12
N LEU A 196 9.44 0.47 -5.84
CA LEU A 196 8.92 1.71 -5.27
C LEU A 196 10.08 2.51 -4.69
N ASP A 197 10.27 3.75 -5.14
CA ASP A 197 11.30 4.66 -4.65
C ASP A 197 10.63 5.81 -3.89
N PHE A 198 10.92 5.90 -2.60
CA PHE A 198 10.35 6.88 -1.67
C PHE A 198 11.27 8.09 -1.41
N ALA A 199 12.32 8.26 -2.21
CA ALA A 199 13.22 9.41 -2.06
C ALA A 199 12.51 10.75 -2.23
N SER A 200 11.51 10.83 -3.11
CA SER A 200 10.70 12.02 -3.37
C SER A 200 9.40 12.03 -2.58
N ALA A 201 8.78 13.21 -2.42
CA ALA A 201 7.47 13.34 -1.76
C ALA A 201 6.35 12.56 -2.48
N VAL A 202 6.44 12.46 -3.80
CA VAL A 202 5.60 11.57 -4.61
C VAL A 202 6.44 10.34 -4.96
N PRO A 203 6.06 9.15 -4.51
CA PRO A 203 6.80 7.93 -4.80
C PRO A 203 6.90 7.66 -6.29
N GLN A 204 8.06 7.18 -6.72
CA GLN A 204 8.26 6.71 -8.10
C GLN A 204 8.01 5.22 -8.18
N VAL A 205 7.32 4.79 -9.23
CA VAL A 205 6.95 3.39 -9.46
C VAL A 205 7.61 2.92 -10.74
N THR A 206 8.39 1.84 -10.65
CA THR A 206 9.01 1.19 -11.81
C THR A 206 8.58 -0.27 -11.87
N PRO A 207 7.85 -0.70 -12.91
CA PRO A 207 7.52 -2.10 -13.09
C PRO A 207 8.78 -2.97 -13.24
N LEU A 208 8.77 -4.15 -12.60
CA LEU A 208 9.84 -5.14 -12.69
C LEU A 208 9.30 -6.45 -13.23
N ALA A 209 10.07 -7.09 -14.11
CA ALA A 209 9.79 -8.46 -14.53
C ALA A 209 10.24 -9.44 -13.43
N PHE A 210 9.27 -10.05 -12.74
CA PHE A 210 9.52 -11.07 -11.74
C PHE A 210 8.57 -12.25 -11.98
N ASP A 211 9.14 -13.35 -12.47
CA ASP A 211 8.42 -14.61 -12.72
C ASP A 211 9.15 -15.76 -12.02
N ALA A 212 8.79 -15.98 -10.75
CA ALA A 212 9.35 -17.09 -9.97
C ALA A 212 9.03 -18.45 -10.60
N THR A 213 7.82 -18.60 -11.16
CA THR A 213 7.37 -19.86 -11.77
C THR A 213 8.14 -20.18 -13.05
N GLY A 214 8.39 -19.17 -13.88
CA GLY A 214 9.18 -19.31 -15.12
C GLY A 214 10.63 -19.76 -14.89
N VAL A 215 11.18 -19.50 -13.69
CA VAL A 215 12.51 -19.96 -13.28
C VAL A 215 12.48 -21.17 -12.34
N GLY A 216 11.32 -21.84 -12.21
CA GLY A 216 11.16 -23.11 -11.48
C GLY A 216 11.01 -22.95 -9.96
N TYR A 217 10.56 -21.80 -9.47
CA TYR A 217 10.26 -21.53 -8.05
C TYR A 217 8.78 -21.23 -7.84
N ALA A 218 8.33 -21.38 -6.61
CA ALA A 218 7.03 -20.94 -6.15
C ALA A 218 7.18 -20.02 -4.94
N VAL A 219 6.32 -19.00 -4.85
CA VAL A 219 6.16 -18.20 -3.65
C VAL A 219 5.22 -18.95 -2.72
N VAL A 220 5.64 -19.19 -1.49
CA VAL A 220 4.84 -19.91 -0.48
C VAL A 220 4.68 -18.99 0.73
N LEU A 221 3.43 -18.75 1.10
CA LEU A 221 3.07 -18.02 2.32
C LEU A 221 2.70 -19.03 3.41
N ILE A 222 3.31 -18.88 4.56
CA ILE A 222 3.03 -19.74 5.72
C ILE A 222 2.38 -18.86 6.79
N ASP A 223 1.09 -19.11 7.05
CA ASP A 223 0.38 -18.44 8.13
C ASP A 223 0.87 -18.97 9.48
N SER A 224 1.54 -18.13 10.25
CA SER A 224 1.98 -18.44 11.62
C SER A 224 0.83 -18.40 12.63
N ARG A 225 -0.35 -17.99 12.23
CA ARG A 225 -1.55 -17.75 13.08
C ARG A 225 -1.30 -16.74 14.19
N GLN A 226 -0.32 -15.86 14.03
CA GLN A 226 -0.11 -14.71 14.91
C GLN A 226 -0.69 -13.47 14.26
N ASP A 227 -1.53 -12.76 15.01
CA ASP A 227 -2.09 -11.50 14.55
C ASP A 227 -1.02 -10.40 14.59
N HIS A 228 -0.75 -9.77 13.46
CA HIS A 228 0.19 -8.66 13.34
C HIS A 228 -0.17 -7.45 14.20
N SER A 229 -1.44 -7.29 14.57
CA SER A 229 -1.90 -6.18 15.40
C SER A 229 -1.28 -6.18 16.80
N VAL A 230 -0.89 -7.35 17.32
CA VAL A 230 -0.23 -7.49 18.64
C VAL A 230 1.17 -6.85 18.67
N HIS A 231 1.83 -6.67 17.52
CA HIS A 231 3.17 -6.12 17.39
C HIS A 231 3.20 -4.67 16.87
N THR A 232 2.06 -3.98 16.85
CA THR A 232 1.95 -2.61 16.31
C THR A 232 2.94 -1.65 16.95
N GLU A 233 3.16 -1.72 18.27
CA GLU A 233 4.12 -0.86 18.98
C GLU A 233 5.57 -1.15 18.55
N GLU A 234 5.92 -2.41 18.35
CA GLU A 234 7.27 -2.81 17.89
C GLU A 234 7.52 -2.30 16.47
N PHE A 235 6.55 -2.48 15.57
CA PHE A 235 6.63 -1.96 14.21
C PHE A 235 6.72 -0.42 14.19
N ALA A 236 5.93 0.28 15.01
CA ALA A 236 5.99 1.74 15.12
C ALA A 236 7.32 2.25 15.69
N SER A 237 8.03 1.44 16.49
CA SER A 237 9.33 1.80 17.05
C SER A 237 10.44 1.87 16.01
N VAL A 238 10.38 1.06 14.93
CA VAL A 238 11.43 1.02 13.90
C VAL A 238 11.58 2.37 13.18
N PRO A 239 10.52 2.95 12.59
CA PRO A 239 10.61 4.28 11.95
C PRO A 239 10.96 5.39 12.95
N ALA A 240 10.50 5.29 14.20
CA ALA A 240 10.82 6.27 15.23
C ALA A 240 12.32 6.27 15.56
N ASP A 241 12.92 5.11 15.76
CA ASP A 241 14.35 4.97 16.04
C ASP A 241 15.23 5.44 14.87
N MET A 242 14.87 5.08 13.64
CA MET A 242 15.59 5.55 12.45
C MET A 242 15.52 7.07 12.32
N ARG A 243 14.36 7.67 12.63
CA ARG A 243 14.17 9.13 12.61
C ARG A 243 15.03 9.81 13.69
N MET A 244 15.18 9.20 14.87
CA MET A 244 16.05 9.73 15.90
C MET A 244 17.51 9.79 15.44
N VAL A 245 18.00 8.77 14.73
CA VAL A 245 19.35 8.77 14.16
C VAL A 245 19.47 9.80 13.04
N ALA A 246 18.50 9.90 12.14
CA ALA A 246 18.48 10.91 11.09
C ALA A 246 18.56 12.34 11.68
N ASN A 247 17.73 12.63 12.67
CA ASN A 247 17.74 13.93 13.37
C ASN A 247 19.09 14.21 14.04
N HIS A 248 19.71 13.20 14.66
CA HIS A 248 21.05 13.33 15.27
C HIS A 248 22.12 13.65 14.22
N LEU A 249 21.97 13.12 12.99
CA LEU A 249 22.83 13.43 11.85
C LEU A 249 22.47 14.75 11.15
N GLY A 250 21.44 15.49 11.63
CA GLY A 250 21.03 16.78 11.08
C GLY A 250 20.19 16.69 9.81
N VAL A 251 19.57 15.54 9.53
CA VAL A 251 18.70 15.33 8.35
C VAL A 251 17.30 14.88 8.77
N ALA A 252 16.30 15.03 7.87
CA ALA A 252 14.94 14.62 8.16
C ALA A 252 14.74 13.10 8.09
N ARG A 253 15.40 12.44 7.14
CA ARG A 253 15.32 10.98 6.90
C ARG A 253 16.73 10.44 6.62
N LEU A 254 16.94 9.15 6.87
CA LEU A 254 18.20 8.49 6.54
C LEU A 254 18.52 8.53 5.04
N GLY A 255 17.48 8.54 4.18
CA GLY A 255 17.64 8.70 2.73
C GLY A 255 18.17 10.06 2.29
N ASP A 256 18.15 11.06 3.17
CA ASP A 256 18.68 12.40 2.89
C ASP A 256 20.19 12.51 3.23
N THR A 257 20.83 11.41 3.62
CA THR A 257 22.28 11.30 3.93
C THR A 257 22.87 10.02 3.30
N THR A 258 24.10 9.66 3.67
CA THR A 258 24.79 8.48 3.13
C THR A 258 25.30 7.55 4.22
N ALA A 259 25.56 6.28 3.84
CA ALA A 259 26.18 5.30 4.73
C ALA A 259 27.53 5.78 5.29
N ASP A 260 28.34 6.47 4.48
CA ASP A 260 29.65 6.98 4.90
C ASP A 260 29.52 8.03 6.02
N VAL A 261 28.50 8.91 5.93
CA VAL A 261 28.22 9.89 7.00
C VAL A 261 27.80 9.18 8.28
N LEU A 262 26.93 8.16 8.21
CA LEU A 262 26.57 7.36 9.38
C LEU A 262 27.80 6.68 9.99
N LEU A 263 28.62 6.02 9.17
CA LEU A 263 29.81 5.30 9.62
C LEU A 263 30.84 6.24 10.27
N ALA A 264 31.06 7.44 9.72
CA ALA A 264 31.94 8.46 10.29
C ALA A 264 31.47 8.95 11.66
N ASN A 265 30.14 8.95 11.91
CA ASN A 265 29.52 9.39 13.16
C ASN A 265 29.05 8.24 14.06
N LEU A 266 29.37 6.99 13.71
CA LEU A 266 28.78 5.81 14.35
C LEU A 266 29.03 5.74 15.85
N GLN A 267 30.23 6.11 16.31
CA GLN A 267 30.58 6.11 17.74
C GLN A 267 29.75 7.13 18.53
N ASP A 268 29.54 8.31 17.95
CA ASP A 268 28.73 9.37 18.55
C ASP A 268 27.25 8.99 18.59
N VAL A 269 26.70 8.45 17.50
CA VAL A 269 25.34 7.91 17.44
C VAL A 269 25.12 6.82 18.50
N ARG A 270 26.06 5.87 18.65
CA ARG A 270 25.98 4.82 19.67
C ARG A 270 26.02 5.37 21.06
N ALA A 271 26.91 6.33 21.33
CA ALA A 271 27.02 6.97 22.64
C ALA A 271 25.76 7.77 23.02
N ALA A 272 25.17 8.48 22.07
CA ALA A 272 24.01 9.34 22.30
C ALA A 272 22.67 8.58 22.29
N LEU A 273 22.51 7.60 21.40
CA LEU A 273 21.20 6.97 21.10
C LEU A 273 21.17 5.47 21.41
N GLY A 274 22.31 4.84 21.63
CA GLY A 274 22.44 3.42 21.92
C GLY A 274 22.62 2.54 20.67
N ASP A 275 23.09 1.30 20.91
CA ASP A 275 23.43 0.35 19.84
C ASP A 275 22.22 -0.06 18.99
N GLY A 276 21.05 -0.24 19.59
CA GLY A 276 19.85 -0.67 18.87
C GLY A 276 19.44 0.29 17.76
N ARG A 277 19.48 1.61 18.03
CA ARG A 277 19.16 2.64 17.03
C ARG A 277 20.24 2.74 15.96
N ALA A 278 21.50 2.64 16.35
CA ALA A 278 22.61 2.61 15.40
C ALA A 278 22.49 1.42 14.43
N MET A 279 22.14 0.23 14.93
CA MET A 279 21.94 -0.96 14.12
C MET A 279 20.75 -0.82 13.15
N ARG A 280 19.64 -0.20 13.59
CA ARG A 280 18.50 0.08 12.70
C ARG A 280 18.87 1.06 11.57
N ALA A 281 19.73 2.03 11.85
CA ALA A 281 20.23 2.95 10.81
C ALA A 281 21.20 2.25 9.85
N LEU A 282 22.08 1.38 10.32
CA LEU A 282 22.93 0.55 9.46
C LEU A 282 22.10 -0.37 8.58
N HIS A 283 21.07 -1.03 9.16
CA HIS A 283 20.13 -1.86 8.39
C HIS A 283 19.51 -1.09 7.23
N TYR A 284 19.09 0.18 7.44
CA TYR A 284 18.53 1.01 6.38
C TYR A 284 19.43 1.07 5.14
N PHE A 285 20.72 1.42 5.33
CA PHE A 285 21.65 1.56 4.20
C PHE A 285 21.99 0.22 3.55
N ASP A 286 22.17 -0.83 4.36
CA ASP A 286 22.45 -2.17 3.87
C ASP A 286 21.25 -2.71 3.05
N GLU A 287 20.04 -2.47 3.51
CA GLU A 287 18.82 -2.95 2.86
C GLU A 287 18.56 -2.20 1.56
N VAL A 288 18.71 -0.88 1.53
CA VAL A 288 18.57 -0.10 0.30
C VAL A 288 19.59 -0.53 -0.77
N ALA A 289 20.84 -0.74 -0.38
CA ALA A 289 21.87 -1.26 -1.29
C ALA A 289 21.56 -2.70 -1.77
N ARG A 290 20.89 -3.50 -0.93
CA ARG A 290 20.46 -4.86 -1.27
C ARG A 290 19.31 -4.85 -2.26
N VAL A 291 18.34 -3.93 -2.10
CA VAL A 291 17.24 -3.73 -3.05
C VAL A 291 17.77 -3.38 -4.44
N ASP A 292 18.77 -2.49 -4.53
CA ASP A 292 19.40 -2.15 -5.82
C ASP A 292 20.03 -3.38 -6.49
N ARG A 293 20.75 -4.21 -5.72
CA ARG A 293 21.33 -5.46 -6.25
C ARG A 293 20.25 -6.47 -6.66
N GLN A 294 19.14 -6.54 -5.94
CA GLN A 294 18.01 -7.41 -6.29
C GLN A 294 17.34 -6.95 -7.58
N ARG A 295 17.13 -5.65 -7.75
CA ARG A 295 16.63 -5.06 -8.99
C ARG A 295 17.56 -5.40 -10.16
N GLU A 296 18.87 -5.13 -10.03
CA GLU A 296 19.87 -5.43 -11.08
C GLU A 296 19.89 -6.92 -11.43
N ALA A 297 19.80 -7.80 -10.43
CA ALA A 297 19.76 -9.23 -10.63
C ALA A 297 18.50 -9.68 -11.41
N LEU A 298 17.33 -9.12 -11.10
CA LEU A 298 16.09 -9.39 -11.85
C LEU A 298 16.18 -8.89 -13.30
N GLU A 299 16.68 -7.66 -13.50
CA GLU A 299 16.87 -7.06 -14.83
C GLU A 299 17.87 -7.87 -15.69
N ALA A 300 18.89 -8.45 -15.06
CA ALA A 300 19.88 -9.32 -15.72
C ALA A 300 19.43 -10.77 -15.88
N GLY A 301 18.31 -11.19 -15.30
CA GLY A 301 17.89 -12.59 -15.24
C GLY A 301 18.76 -13.47 -14.33
N ASP A 302 19.55 -12.88 -13.42
CA ASP A 302 20.38 -13.60 -12.45
C ASP A 302 19.58 -13.94 -11.19
N PHE A 303 18.68 -14.91 -11.32
CA PHE A 303 17.83 -15.35 -10.22
C PHE A 303 18.60 -15.95 -9.02
N PRO A 304 19.73 -16.69 -9.21
CA PRO A 304 20.58 -17.10 -8.09
C PRO A 304 21.11 -15.94 -7.25
N LEU A 305 21.55 -14.84 -7.87
CA LEU A 305 21.98 -13.63 -7.15
C LEU A 305 20.81 -12.98 -6.42
N PHE A 306 19.65 -12.87 -7.06
CA PHE A 306 18.42 -12.38 -6.42
C PHE A 306 18.11 -13.17 -5.14
N LEU A 307 18.05 -14.50 -5.20
CA LEU A 307 17.79 -15.36 -4.04
C LEU A 307 18.86 -15.25 -2.95
N LYS A 308 20.13 -15.03 -3.33
CA LYS A 308 21.20 -14.77 -2.36
C LYS A 308 20.91 -13.47 -1.59
N CYS A 309 20.47 -12.42 -2.27
CA CYS A 309 20.11 -11.15 -1.63
C CYS A 309 18.88 -11.30 -0.72
N VAL A 310 17.86 -12.05 -1.14
CA VAL A 310 16.68 -12.36 -0.30
C VAL A 310 17.11 -13.02 1.03
N ARG A 311 18.02 -14.01 0.99
CA ARG A 311 18.52 -14.68 2.20
C ARG A 311 19.33 -13.78 3.11
N LEU A 312 19.94 -12.72 2.59
CA LEU A 312 20.73 -11.76 3.37
C LEU A 312 19.87 -10.65 3.97
N SER A 313 18.63 -10.49 3.52
CA SER A 313 17.67 -9.54 4.06
C SER A 313 16.96 -10.09 5.31
N GLY A 314 16.75 -11.40 5.40
CA GLY A 314 16.03 -12.10 6.47
C GLY A 314 16.82 -12.45 7.72
#